data_08890eb63f744c46d70d6d8286884e07
#
_entry.id   08890eb63f744c46d70d6d8286884e07
#
_cell.length_a   1.000
_cell.length_b   1.000
_cell.length_c   1.000
_cell.angle_alpha   90.00
_cell.angle_beta   90.00
_cell.angle_gamma   90.00
#
_symmetry.space_group_name_H-M   'P 1'
#
loop_
_entity.id
_entity.type
_entity.pdbx_description
1 polymer ?
#
loop_
_entity_poly.entity_id
_entity_poly.type
_entity_poly.pdbx_seq_one_letter_code
_entity_poly.pdbx_strand_id
1 'polypeptide(L)'
;MKKQSNLSRLLDYAGTYRILSYLSWVLAAAGALLALVPFWYIWCILREVIEVAPNYKNAVHVTHYGWMAVVFAFAAVLTYIAGLMCSHLAAFRIATNLRLAMTKHIATLPLGEIEQFGSGKLRRTISETTGATETYLAHQLPDKARAVATIAGLLTLLLAFDWRLGLLSLVPVALAFAVMTSMTGKGMQEKMTQYQNALADMSGEAVEYVRGIPVVKTFGQTVFSFKKFKGAIDNYERWVIAYTKQMRWPMTFYTLAVNSVFVFLIAGGFLFSRGGADGGVLLNLLFYIIVTPVISLTLTKLMFMSENGMIVQDAITRIDRVLQSPSLSQPSAPKHPRNSSVELENVTFSYDGTKNAVENISLSIGAGQTVAFVGPSGGGKSTLAALIARFFDPQSGSISIGGVNVKDIEKNELMNTVSFVFQNSHLVKGTILDNVRMGKPDAADEEVLAALRAAQCTDIIEKFPDGVHTVIGSQGIYLSGGEAQRLAIARAMLKNAPVLILDEATAFADPDNETKVQAAFNALAKGRTVIMIAHRLSTVVNADRIFVLNEGHLSESGSFAELSGQKDSLFGTMWQDYQQSVRWKVEKEV
;
A
#
# COMPACT_ATOMS: atom_id res chain seq x y z
N MET A 1 20.22 18.27 -5.88
CA MET A 1 18.80 18.72 -5.94
C MET A 1 18.32 19.02 -4.53
N LYS A 2 17.74 20.21 -4.25
CA LYS A 2 17.09 20.51 -2.95
C LYS A 2 15.97 19.51 -2.73
N LYS A 3 16.01 18.80 -1.61
CA LYS A 3 14.97 17.85 -1.22
C LYS A 3 13.64 18.63 -1.09
N GLN A 4 12.74 18.48 -2.05
CA GLN A 4 11.42 19.13 -2.00
C GLN A 4 10.70 18.70 -0.71
N SER A 5 9.96 19.62 -0.09
CA SER A 5 9.16 19.27 1.08
C SER A 5 8.05 18.29 0.67
N ASN A 6 7.68 17.39 1.57
CA ASN A 6 6.61 16.43 1.34
C ASN A 6 5.29 17.10 0.92
N LEU A 7 5.01 18.27 1.50
CA LEU A 7 3.84 19.06 1.14
C LEU A 7 3.89 19.57 -0.31
N SER A 8 5.06 20.08 -0.76
CA SER A 8 5.21 20.55 -2.15
C SER A 8 4.96 19.41 -3.14
N ARG A 9 5.50 18.23 -2.85
CA ARG A 9 5.32 17.03 -3.67
C ARG A 9 3.86 16.57 -3.76
N LEU A 10 3.13 16.57 -2.63
CA LEU A 10 1.69 16.26 -2.63
C LEU A 10 0.89 17.29 -3.43
N LEU A 11 1.23 18.57 -3.33
CA LEU A 11 0.57 19.64 -4.08
C LEU A 11 0.86 19.58 -5.60
N ASP A 12 1.95 18.94 -6.03
CA ASP A 12 2.21 18.73 -7.46
C ASP A 12 1.16 17.79 -8.10
N TYR A 13 0.60 16.84 -7.32
CA TYR A 13 -0.52 16.02 -7.77
C TYR A 13 -1.87 16.75 -7.80
N ALA A 14 -1.96 17.95 -7.25
CA ALA A 14 -3.21 18.73 -7.27
C ALA A 14 -3.54 19.30 -8.66
N GLY A 15 -2.54 19.51 -9.52
CA GLY A 15 -2.73 20.23 -10.76
C GLY A 15 -3.34 21.64 -10.51
N THR A 16 -4.39 21.99 -11.24
CA THR A 16 -5.11 23.29 -11.07
C THR A 16 -5.78 23.44 -9.70
N TYR A 17 -6.12 22.35 -9.02
CA TYR A 17 -6.76 22.37 -7.69
C TYR A 17 -5.81 22.83 -6.57
N ARG A 18 -4.53 23.05 -6.84
CA ARG A 18 -3.57 23.62 -5.90
C ARG A 18 -4.02 24.97 -5.34
N ILE A 19 -4.70 25.77 -6.15
CA ILE A 19 -5.26 27.08 -5.74
C ILE A 19 -6.30 26.89 -4.64
N LEU A 20 -7.16 25.87 -4.71
CA LEU A 20 -8.15 25.57 -3.67
C LEU A 20 -7.50 25.17 -2.35
N SER A 21 -6.34 24.48 -2.37
CA SER A 21 -5.60 24.19 -1.14
C SER A 21 -5.12 25.47 -0.46
N TYR A 22 -4.54 26.42 -1.19
CA TYR A 22 -4.10 27.70 -0.62
C TYR A 22 -5.29 28.54 -0.14
N LEU A 23 -6.36 28.61 -0.94
CA LEU A 23 -7.59 29.32 -0.57
C LEU A 23 -8.19 28.75 0.71
N SER A 24 -8.16 27.44 0.90
CA SER A 24 -8.65 26.80 2.11
C SER A 24 -7.90 27.26 3.37
N TRP A 25 -6.58 27.42 3.28
CA TRP A 25 -5.77 27.90 4.42
C TRP A 25 -6.08 29.36 4.76
N VAL A 26 -6.23 30.19 3.73
CA VAL A 26 -6.60 31.61 3.92
C VAL A 26 -7.98 31.71 4.55
N LEU A 27 -8.97 30.98 4.05
CA LEU A 27 -10.33 30.99 4.59
C LEU A 27 -10.38 30.40 6.01
N ALA A 28 -9.62 29.34 6.30
CA ALA A 28 -9.53 28.78 7.65
C ALA A 28 -8.92 29.78 8.64
N ALA A 29 -7.87 30.51 8.22
CA ALA A 29 -7.25 31.57 9.01
C ALA A 29 -8.20 32.75 9.21
N ALA A 30 -8.88 33.23 8.16
CA ALA A 30 -9.87 34.31 8.24
C ALA A 30 -11.05 33.93 9.14
N GLY A 31 -11.57 32.69 9.00
CA GLY A 31 -12.63 32.19 9.88
C GLY A 31 -12.21 32.11 11.35
N ALA A 32 -10.93 31.81 11.62
CA ALA A 32 -10.36 31.80 12.96
C ALA A 32 -10.34 33.22 13.58
N LEU A 33 -9.91 34.21 12.81
CA LEU A 33 -9.90 35.62 13.28
C LEU A 33 -11.31 36.16 13.47
N LEU A 34 -12.24 35.88 12.56
CA LEU A 34 -13.65 36.23 12.69
C LEU A 34 -14.27 35.60 13.94
N ALA A 35 -13.86 34.36 14.31
CA ALA A 35 -14.35 33.69 15.52
C ALA A 35 -13.92 34.37 16.84
N LEU A 36 -12.92 35.23 16.81
CA LEU A 36 -12.50 36.03 17.97
C LEU A 36 -13.30 37.34 18.13
N VAL A 37 -13.92 37.86 17.06
CA VAL A 37 -14.69 39.10 17.08
C VAL A 37 -15.89 39.06 18.03
N PRO A 38 -16.67 37.97 18.18
CA PRO A 38 -17.71 37.84 19.18
C PRO A 38 -17.25 38.16 20.61
N PHE A 39 -16.01 37.77 20.97
CA PHE A 39 -15.45 38.05 22.29
C PHE A 39 -15.24 39.55 22.53
N TRP A 40 -14.88 40.31 21.48
CA TRP A 40 -14.83 41.78 21.55
C TRP A 40 -16.21 42.35 21.85
N TYR A 41 -17.28 41.91 21.18
CA TYR A 41 -18.63 42.40 21.44
C TYR A 41 -19.16 41.96 22.81
N ILE A 42 -18.80 40.79 23.30
CA ILE A 42 -19.11 40.35 24.67
C ILE A 42 -18.45 41.31 25.69
N TRP A 43 -17.20 41.71 25.44
CA TRP A 43 -16.54 42.70 26.27
C TRP A 43 -17.28 44.06 26.24
N CYS A 44 -17.72 44.54 25.07
CA CYS A 44 -18.52 45.77 24.95
C CYS A 44 -19.82 45.66 25.74
N ILE A 45 -20.52 44.52 25.71
CA ILE A 45 -21.71 44.27 26.50
C ILE A 45 -21.40 44.35 28.01
N LEU A 46 -20.38 43.66 28.46
CA LEU A 46 -19.96 43.64 29.86
C LEU A 46 -19.58 45.04 30.33
N ARG A 47 -18.86 45.80 29.51
CA ARG A 47 -18.47 47.18 29.79
C ARG A 47 -19.68 48.06 30.00
N GLU A 48 -20.63 48.08 29.06
CA GLU A 48 -21.84 48.89 29.13
C GLU A 48 -22.71 48.51 30.35
N VAL A 49 -22.88 47.22 30.64
CA VAL A 49 -23.64 46.74 31.80
C VAL A 49 -23.00 47.16 33.12
N ILE A 50 -21.67 47.13 33.24
CA ILE A 50 -20.95 47.54 34.45
C ILE A 50 -21.01 49.07 34.61
N GLU A 51 -20.85 49.86 33.54
CA GLU A 51 -20.87 51.32 33.56
C GLU A 51 -22.23 51.89 33.97
N VAL A 52 -23.36 51.24 33.61
CA VAL A 52 -24.71 51.71 33.91
C VAL A 52 -25.29 51.10 35.20
N ALA A 53 -24.62 50.22 35.88
CA ALA A 53 -25.11 49.60 37.12
C ALA A 53 -25.35 50.60 38.20
N PRO A 54 -26.48 50.56 38.97
CA PRO A 54 -27.54 49.54 38.95
C PRO A 54 -28.67 49.78 37.93
N ASN A 55 -28.63 50.89 37.15
CA ASN A 55 -29.70 51.32 36.25
C ASN A 55 -29.59 50.64 34.85
N TYR A 56 -29.74 49.32 34.77
CA TYR A 56 -29.57 48.51 33.55
C TYR A 56 -30.47 48.90 32.37
N LYS A 57 -31.55 49.72 32.62
CA LYS A 57 -32.39 50.24 31.52
C LYS A 57 -31.64 51.23 30.62
N ASN A 58 -30.51 51.76 31.07
CA ASN A 58 -29.67 52.70 30.34
C ASN A 58 -28.66 51.97 29.41
N ALA A 59 -28.59 50.61 29.42
CA ALA A 59 -27.76 49.82 28.56
C ALA A 59 -28.41 49.68 27.16
N VAL A 60 -28.29 50.71 26.33
CA VAL A 60 -29.04 50.86 25.07
C VAL A 60 -28.44 50.05 23.94
N HIS A 61 -27.12 49.81 23.97
CA HIS A 61 -26.38 49.18 22.87
C HIS A 61 -26.22 47.66 23.05
N VAL A 62 -26.57 47.09 24.20
CA VAL A 62 -26.40 45.63 24.48
C VAL A 62 -27.05 44.75 23.42
N THR A 63 -28.27 45.12 22.97
CA THR A 63 -28.97 44.37 21.93
C THR A 63 -28.20 44.41 20.58
N HIS A 64 -27.67 45.56 20.21
CA HIS A 64 -26.87 45.73 19.00
C HIS A 64 -25.58 44.91 19.08
N TYR A 65 -24.84 45.01 20.17
CA TYR A 65 -23.61 44.22 20.36
C TYR A 65 -23.89 42.71 20.37
N GLY A 66 -24.99 42.28 20.97
CA GLY A 66 -25.43 40.91 20.96
C GLY A 66 -25.67 40.38 19.54
N TRP A 67 -26.43 41.15 18.73
CA TRP A 67 -26.65 40.76 17.33
C TRP A 67 -25.36 40.77 16.52
N MET A 68 -24.45 41.71 16.71
CA MET A 68 -23.16 41.76 16.03
C MET A 68 -22.29 40.54 16.41
N ALA A 69 -22.28 40.15 17.69
CA ALA A 69 -21.58 38.93 18.12
C ALA A 69 -22.12 37.70 17.40
N VAL A 70 -23.44 37.56 17.26
CA VAL A 70 -24.09 36.45 16.53
C VAL A 70 -23.73 36.48 15.05
N VAL A 71 -23.79 37.64 14.39
CA VAL A 71 -23.48 37.79 12.96
C VAL A 71 -22.02 37.37 12.69
N PHE A 72 -21.06 37.86 13.51
CA PHE A 72 -19.66 37.49 13.33
C PHE A 72 -19.38 36.02 13.66
N ALA A 73 -20.06 35.42 14.64
CA ALA A 73 -19.97 34.01 14.92
C ALA A 73 -20.47 33.17 13.71
N PHE A 74 -21.59 33.58 13.11
CA PHE A 74 -22.12 32.95 11.92
C PHE A 74 -21.17 33.09 10.71
N ALA A 75 -20.66 34.29 10.47
CA ALA A 75 -19.70 34.58 9.43
C ALA A 75 -18.41 33.73 9.58
N ALA A 76 -17.91 33.57 10.81
CA ALA A 76 -16.76 32.74 11.11
C ALA A 76 -17.00 31.28 10.72
N VAL A 77 -18.17 30.73 11.09
CA VAL A 77 -18.55 29.34 10.75
C VAL A 77 -18.68 29.15 9.24
N LEU A 78 -19.40 30.06 8.56
CA LEU A 78 -19.56 29.97 7.10
C LEU A 78 -18.24 30.07 6.36
N THR A 79 -17.36 30.98 6.76
CA THR A 79 -16.02 31.15 6.17
C THR A 79 -15.17 29.89 6.38
N TYR A 80 -15.24 29.30 7.58
CA TYR A 80 -14.52 28.03 7.86
C TYR A 80 -15.06 26.85 7.03
N ILE A 81 -16.39 26.72 6.92
CA ILE A 81 -17.02 25.68 6.08
C ILE A 81 -16.60 25.86 4.61
N ALA A 82 -16.61 27.08 4.08
CA ALA A 82 -16.14 27.36 2.73
C ALA A 82 -14.67 26.94 2.55
N GLY A 83 -13.82 27.24 3.54
CA GLY A 83 -12.42 26.76 3.56
C GLY A 83 -12.31 25.25 3.55
N LEU A 84 -13.10 24.53 4.36
CA LEU A 84 -13.13 23.06 4.37
C LEU A 84 -13.62 22.49 3.04
N MET A 85 -14.63 23.08 2.41
CA MET A 85 -15.10 22.63 1.10
C MET A 85 -13.98 22.73 0.05
N CYS A 86 -13.23 23.83 0.04
CA CYS A 86 -12.07 24.00 -0.83
C CYS A 86 -10.99 22.93 -0.56
N SER A 87 -10.68 22.67 0.73
CA SER A 87 -9.67 21.67 1.09
C SER A 87 -10.08 20.25 0.70
N HIS A 88 -11.34 19.87 0.91
CA HIS A 88 -11.85 18.55 0.53
C HIS A 88 -11.81 18.33 -0.99
N LEU A 89 -12.26 19.30 -1.78
CA LEU A 89 -12.21 19.20 -3.24
C LEU A 89 -10.76 19.02 -3.74
N ALA A 90 -9.81 19.78 -3.19
CA ALA A 90 -8.41 19.63 -3.52
C ALA A 90 -7.83 18.26 -3.06
N ALA A 91 -8.11 17.86 -1.82
CA ALA A 91 -7.61 16.62 -1.24
C ALA A 91 -8.12 15.37 -1.99
N PHE A 92 -9.40 15.31 -2.34
CA PHE A 92 -9.96 14.21 -3.13
C PHE A 92 -9.30 14.13 -4.52
N ARG A 93 -9.04 15.28 -5.15
CA ARG A 93 -8.37 15.30 -6.45
C ARG A 93 -6.93 14.82 -6.34
N ILE A 94 -6.19 15.28 -5.32
CA ILE A 94 -4.81 14.83 -5.06
C ILE A 94 -4.78 13.33 -4.81
N ALA A 95 -5.64 12.82 -3.96
CA ALA A 95 -5.72 11.39 -3.65
C ALA A 95 -6.04 10.55 -4.90
N THR A 96 -6.98 11.01 -5.74
CA THR A 96 -7.33 10.33 -6.99
C THR A 96 -6.15 10.32 -7.97
N ASN A 97 -5.50 11.46 -8.18
CA ASN A 97 -4.35 11.56 -9.08
C ASN A 97 -3.16 10.73 -8.58
N LEU A 98 -2.95 10.68 -7.26
CA LEU A 98 -1.91 9.88 -6.64
C LEU A 98 -2.18 8.38 -6.79
N ARG A 99 -3.43 7.93 -6.60
CA ARG A 99 -3.85 6.54 -6.87
C ARG A 99 -3.62 6.17 -8.32
N LEU A 100 -4.02 7.07 -9.24
CA LEU A 100 -3.83 6.87 -10.67
C LEU A 100 -2.34 6.79 -11.06
N ALA A 101 -1.51 7.68 -10.51
CA ALA A 101 -0.06 7.68 -10.74
C ALA A 101 0.58 6.36 -10.24
N MET A 102 0.24 5.92 -9.02
CA MET A 102 0.72 4.64 -8.50
C MET A 102 0.26 3.45 -9.34
N THR A 103 -1.02 3.40 -9.73
CA THR A 103 -1.55 2.30 -10.55
C THR A 103 -0.87 2.26 -11.92
N LYS A 104 -0.67 3.41 -12.56
CA LYS A 104 0.08 3.50 -13.83
C LYS A 104 1.52 3.05 -13.66
N HIS A 105 2.18 3.48 -12.59
CA HIS A 105 3.57 3.08 -12.33
C HIS A 105 3.70 1.59 -12.06
N ILE A 106 2.81 1.01 -11.22
CA ILE A 106 2.77 -0.44 -10.94
C ILE A 106 2.62 -1.24 -12.24
N ALA A 107 1.81 -0.78 -13.20
CA ALA A 107 1.68 -1.43 -14.51
C ALA A 107 2.96 -1.40 -15.35
N THR A 108 3.93 -0.55 -15.02
CA THR A 108 5.25 -0.48 -15.70
C THR A 108 6.34 -1.27 -14.98
N LEU A 109 6.10 -1.68 -13.74
CA LEU A 109 7.07 -2.45 -12.97
C LEU A 109 7.27 -3.85 -13.54
N PRO A 110 8.45 -4.48 -13.32
CA PRO A 110 8.65 -5.90 -13.57
C PRO A 110 7.68 -6.73 -12.73
N LEU A 111 7.20 -7.85 -13.27
CA LEU A 111 6.28 -8.73 -12.54
C LEU A 111 6.88 -9.21 -11.21
N GLY A 112 8.17 -9.49 -11.20
CA GLY A 112 8.86 -9.91 -9.99
C GLY A 112 8.90 -8.86 -8.88
N GLU A 113 9.03 -7.57 -9.21
CA GLU A 113 8.90 -6.48 -8.24
C GLU A 113 7.50 -6.44 -7.63
N ILE A 114 6.46 -6.66 -8.45
CA ILE A 114 5.08 -6.72 -7.99
C ILE A 114 4.86 -7.89 -7.01
N GLU A 115 5.46 -9.05 -7.30
CA GLU A 115 5.41 -10.22 -6.43
C GLU A 115 6.13 -9.98 -5.09
N GLN A 116 7.30 -9.33 -5.10
CA GLN A 116 8.03 -8.97 -3.87
C GLN A 116 7.24 -7.98 -3.00
N PHE A 117 6.58 -7.00 -3.60
CA PHE A 117 5.67 -6.11 -2.85
C PHE A 117 4.52 -6.88 -2.21
N GLY A 118 3.98 -7.85 -2.91
CA GLY A 118 2.78 -8.58 -2.54
C GLY A 118 1.49 -7.77 -2.73
N SER A 119 0.45 -8.41 -3.24
CA SER A 119 -0.84 -7.77 -3.58
C SER A 119 -1.50 -7.05 -2.40
N GLY A 120 -1.39 -7.61 -1.19
CA GLY A 120 -1.93 -7.01 0.03
C GLY A 120 -1.27 -5.69 0.41
N LYS A 121 0.07 -5.60 0.32
CA LYS A 121 0.81 -4.35 0.61
C LYS A 121 0.53 -3.29 -0.45
N LEU A 122 0.52 -3.65 -1.74
CA LEU A 122 0.19 -2.72 -2.82
C LEU A 122 -1.22 -2.17 -2.67
N ARG A 123 -2.22 -3.03 -2.44
CA ARG A 123 -3.60 -2.62 -2.17
C ARG A 123 -3.68 -1.64 -1.00
N ARG A 124 -3.01 -1.95 0.10
CA ARG A 124 -2.97 -1.09 1.29
C ARG A 124 -2.35 0.27 0.98
N THR A 125 -1.24 0.28 0.23
CA THR A 125 -0.56 1.54 -0.17
C THR A 125 -1.46 2.39 -1.08
N ILE A 126 -2.10 1.79 -2.08
CA ILE A 126 -2.99 2.51 -3.01
C ILE A 126 -4.24 3.05 -2.29
N SER A 127 -4.84 2.30 -1.37
CA SER A 127 -6.12 2.62 -0.76
C SER A 127 -5.97 3.37 0.57
N GLU A 128 -5.38 2.70 1.59
CA GLU A 128 -5.33 3.23 2.95
C GLU A 128 -4.31 4.35 3.10
N THR A 129 -3.12 4.19 2.50
CA THR A 129 -2.05 5.18 2.63
C THR A 129 -2.39 6.49 1.91
N THR A 130 -3.06 6.42 0.75
CA THR A 130 -3.57 7.63 0.09
C THR A 130 -4.70 8.28 0.87
N GLY A 131 -5.55 7.50 1.57
CA GLY A 131 -6.56 8.02 2.48
C GLY A 131 -5.96 8.83 3.63
N ALA A 132 -4.83 8.39 4.20
CA ALA A 132 -4.12 9.15 5.23
C ALA A 132 -3.60 10.49 4.70
N THR A 133 -3.09 10.55 3.45
CA THR A 133 -2.66 11.82 2.82
C THR A 133 -3.85 12.74 2.52
N GLU A 134 -4.99 12.18 2.13
CA GLU A 134 -6.24 12.91 1.92
C GLU A 134 -6.72 13.58 3.22
N THR A 135 -6.80 12.82 4.32
CA THR A 135 -7.18 13.34 5.65
C THR A 135 -6.25 14.47 6.10
N TYR A 136 -4.96 14.33 5.85
CA TYR A 136 -3.98 15.39 6.15
C TYR A 136 -4.26 16.69 5.39
N LEU A 137 -4.46 16.59 4.09
CA LEU A 137 -4.69 17.72 3.21
C LEU A 137 -6.06 18.37 3.47
N ALA A 138 -7.10 17.56 3.70
CA ALA A 138 -8.46 18.03 3.90
C ALA A 138 -8.68 18.72 5.26
N HIS A 139 -8.09 18.19 6.32
CA HIS A 139 -8.36 18.64 7.69
C HIS A 139 -7.14 19.25 8.37
N GLN A 140 -5.99 18.53 8.39
CA GLN A 140 -4.87 18.96 9.23
C GLN A 140 -4.18 20.24 8.75
N LEU A 141 -4.09 20.48 7.44
CA LEU A 141 -3.47 21.71 6.93
C LEU A 141 -4.35 22.95 7.16
N PRO A 142 -5.66 22.95 6.85
CA PRO A 142 -6.54 24.03 7.22
C PRO A 142 -6.56 24.26 8.74
N ASP A 143 -6.57 23.21 9.56
CA ASP A 143 -6.53 23.31 11.02
C ASP A 143 -5.21 23.91 11.53
N LYS A 144 -4.08 23.64 10.88
CA LYS A 144 -2.80 24.32 11.16
C LYS A 144 -2.88 25.81 10.89
N ALA A 145 -3.40 26.21 9.73
CA ALA A 145 -3.58 27.60 9.39
C ALA A 145 -4.52 28.30 10.38
N ARG A 146 -5.62 27.64 10.73
CA ARG A 146 -6.57 28.09 11.75
C ARG A 146 -5.90 28.25 13.11
N ALA A 147 -5.13 27.26 13.58
CA ALA A 147 -4.47 27.31 14.88
C ALA A 147 -3.45 28.47 14.95
N VAL A 148 -2.63 28.65 13.92
CA VAL A 148 -1.67 29.77 13.83
C VAL A 148 -2.40 31.12 13.89
N ALA A 149 -3.46 31.27 13.10
CA ALA A 149 -4.27 32.52 13.10
C ALA A 149 -4.96 32.76 14.43
N THR A 150 -5.51 31.69 15.06
CA THR A 150 -6.11 31.79 16.40
C THR A 150 -5.09 32.23 17.44
N ILE A 151 -3.87 31.66 17.45
CA ILE A 151 -2.80 32.03 18.38
C ILE A 151 -2.41 33.50 18.17
N ALA A 152 -2.17 33.92 16.94
CA ALA A 152 -1.81 35.29 16.61
C ALA A 152 -2.92 36.29 17.04
N GLY A 153 -4.20 35.96 16.72
CA GLY A 153 -5.35 36.76 17.11
C GLY A 153 -5.55 36.83 18.64
N LEU A 154 -5.40 35.71 19.34
CA LEU A 154 -5.47 35.65 20.80
C LEU A 154 -4.36 36.48 21.45
N LEU A 155 -3.12 36.34 20.99
CA LEU A 155 -2.00 37.14 21.51
C LEU A 155 -2.27 38.65 21.34
N THR A 156 -2.73 39.06 20.15
CA THR A 156 -3.09 40.44 19.87
C THR A 156 -4.21 40.90 20.82
N LEU A 157 -5.24 40.10 20.99
CA LEU A 157 -6.40 40.39 21.82
C LEU A 157 -6.01 40.47 23.31
N LEU A 158 -5.25 39.52 23.81
CA LEU A 158 -4.78 39.48 25.20
C LEU A 158 -3.87 40.69 25.55
N LEU A 159 -3.00 41.10 24.64
CA LEU A 159 -2.12 42.23 24.89
C LEU A 159 -2.81 43.61 24.70
N ALA A 160 -3.82 43.67 23.82
CA ALA A 160 -4.54 44.94 23.55
C ALA A 160 -5.51 45.34 24.65
N PHE A 161 -6.14 44.39 25.34
CA PHE A 161 -7.11 44.70 26.41
C PHE A 161 -6.43 45.11 27.73
N ASP A 162 -5.54 44.22 28.24
CA ASP A 162 -4.72 44.54 29.40
C ASP A 162 -3.42 43.73 29.32
N TRP A 163 -2.33 44.38 28.97
CA TRP A 163 -1.04 43.70 28.77
C TRP A 163 -0.54 42.94 30.03
N ARG A 164 -0.92 43.39 31.25
CA ARG A 164 -0.54 42.76 32.53
C ARG A 164 -1.23 41.42 32.71
N LEU A 165 -2.56 41.41 32.57
CA LEU A 165 -3.33 40.16 32.60
C LEU A 165 -2.97 39.25 31.41
N GLY A 166 -2.70 39.86 30.26
CA GLY A 166 -2.23 39.14 29.07
C GLY A 166 -0.92 38.40 29.32
N LEU A 167 0.11 39.10 29.82
CA LEU A 167 1.40 38.44 30.15
C LEU A 167 1.23 37.39 31.25
N LEU A 168 0.40 37.63 32.24
CA LEU A 168 0.12 36.70 33.31
C LEU A 168 -0.54 35.40 32.79
N SER A 169 -1.46 35.53 31.85
CA SER A 169 -2.10 34.36 31.18
C SER A 169 -1.12 33.55 30.34
N LEU A 170 -0.05 34.17 29.83
CA LEU A 170 0.96 33.48 29.04
C LEU A 170 1.94 32.62 29.88
N VAL A 171 2.05 32.87 31.19
CA VAL A 171 2.93 32.09 32.08
C VAL A 171 2.58 30.59 32.08
N PRO A 172 1.32 30.19 32.39
CA PRO A 172 0.95 28.78 32.31
C PRO A 172 0.97 28.21 30.87
N VAL A 173 0.75 29.05 29.86
CA VAL A 173 0.88 28.68 28.44
C VAL A 173 2.34 28.33 28.12
N ALA A 174 3.31 29.14 28.58
CA ALA A 174 4.74 28.85 28.40
C ALA A 174 5.16 27.56 29.15
N LEU A 175 4.65 27.34 30.36
CA LEU A 175 4.85 26.11 31.12
C LEU A 175 4.28 24.88 30.36
N ALA A 176 3.06 25.01 29.83
CA ALA A 176 2.46 23.94 29.03
C ALA A 176 3.30 23.62 27.78
N PHE A 177 3.82 24.65 27.11
CA PHE A 177 4.68 24.48 25.96
C PHE A 177 6.02 23.80 26.32
N ALA A 178 6.63 24.18 27.44
CA ALA A 178 7.85 23.56 27.94
C ALA A 178 7.62 22.06 28.27
N VAL A 179 6.48 21.73 28.89
CA VAL A 179 6.11 20.32 29.13
C VAL A 179 5.87 19.60 27.81
N MET A 180 5.18 20.20 26.85
CA MET A 180 4.92 19.61 25.54
C MET A 180 6.23 19.26 24.80
N THR A 181 7.25 20.13 24.87
CA THR A 181 8.56 19.83 24.24
C THR A 181 9.23 18.62 24.86
N SER A 182 9.04 18.37 26.17
CA SER A 182 9.55 17.17 26.84
C SER A 182 8.90 15.88 26.34
N MET A 183 7.67 15.96 25.82
CA MET A 183 6.92 14.81 25.25
C MET A 183 7.37 14.46 23.82
N THR A 184 8.13 15.32 23.16
CA THR A 184 8.60 15.12 21.77
C THR A 184 10.08 14.71 21.69
N GLY A 185 10.73 14.43 22.82
CA GLY A 185 12.13 14.02 22.89
C GLY A 185 12.44 12.66 22.24
N LYS A 186 13.71 12.44 21.87
CA LYS A 186 14.17 11.20 21.19
C LYS A 186 13.73 9.91 21.89
N GLY A 187 13.79 9.84 23.22
CA GLY A 187 13.37 8.67 23.98
C GLY A 187 11.86 8.39 23.91
N MET A 188 11.04 9.43 23.76
CA MET A 188 9.60 9.27 23.56
C MET A 188 9.29 8.78 22.13
N GLN A 189 10.01 9.31 21.16
CA GLN A 189 9.89 8.92 19.75
C GLN A 189 10.27 7.43 19.56
N GLU A 190 11.30 6.97 20.24
CA GLU A 190 11.72 5.57 20.22
C GLU A 190 10.62 4.65 20.81
N LYS A 191 10.05 4.98 21.96
CA LYS A 191 8.95 4.20 22.54
C LYS A 191 7.69 4.21 21.70
N MET A 192 7.36 5.34 21.07
CA MET A 192 6.26 5.41 20.12
C MET A 192 6.49 4.50 18.92
N THR A 193 7.71 4.46 18.40
CA THR A 193 8.09 3.55 17.31
C THR A 193 7.93 2.08 17.73
N GLN A 194 8.42 1.71 18.92
CA GLN A 194 8.27 0.35 19.44
C GLN A 194 6.78 -0.03 19.65
N TYR A 195 5.98 0.90 20.20
CA TYR A 195 4.55 0.72 20.33
C TYR A 195 3.87 0.48 18.95
N GLN A 196 4.19 1.27 17.94
CA GLN A 196 3.63 1.12 16.60
C GLN A 196 4.08 -0.18 15.92
N ASN A 197 5.33 -0.58 16.11
CA ASN A 197 5.84 -1.86 15.61
C ASN A 197 5.11 -3.04 16.26
N ALA A 198 4.99 -3.03 17.60
CA ALA A 198 4.28 -4.07 18.32
C ALA A 198 2.79 -4.18 17.93
N LEU A 199 2.13 -3.04 17.65
CA LEU A 199 0.76 -3.01 17.11
C LEU A 199 0.67 -3.63 15.70
N ALA A 200 1.64 -3.33 14.86
CA ALA A 200 1.71 -3.89 13.51
C ALA A 200 1.95 -5.42 13.54
N ASP A 201 2.85 -5.88 14.39
CA ASP A 201 3.14 -7.31 14.60
C ASP A 201 1.92 -8.04 15.12
N MET A 202 1.25 -7.51 16.16
CA MET A 202 0.02 -8.09 16.71
C MET A 202 -1.08 -8.17 15.62
N SER A 203 -1.23 -7.13 14.82
CA SER A 203 -2.22 -7.11 13.73
C SER A 203 -1.88 -8.15 12.65
N GLY A 204 -0.60 -8.34 12.34
CA GLY A 204 -0.13 -9.36 11.39
C GLY A 204 -0.42 -10.78 11.89
N GLU A 205 -0.06 -11.07 13.13
CA GLU A 205 -0.32 -12.38 13.77
C GLU A 205 -1.81 -12.67 13.94
N ALA A 206 -2.65 -11.63 14.16
CA ALA A 206 -4.10 -11.77 14.19
C ALA A 206 -4.67 -12.23 12.83
N VAL A 207 -4.16 -11.67 11.73
CA VAL A 207 -4.57 -12.10 10.38
C VAL A 207 -4.17 -13.56 10.12
N GLU A 208 -2.95 -13.95 10.50
CA GLU A 208 -2.50 -15.34 10.39
C GLU A 208 -3.34 -16.30 11.27
N TYR A 209 -3.68 -15.87 12.47
CA TYR A 209 -4.58 -16.66 13.34
C TYR A 209 -5.96 -16.87 12.68
N VAL A 210 -6.57 -15.81 12.13
CA VAL A 210 -7.87 -15.90 11.44
C VAL A 210 -7.80 -16.84 10.23
N ARG A 211 -6.72 -16.77 9.45
CA ARG A 211 -6.48 -17.72 8.33
C ARG A 211 -6.31 -19.16 8.82
N GLY A 212 -5.71 -19.35 9.97
CA GLY A 212 -5.51 -20.65 10.61
C GLY A 212 -6.72 -21.20 11.38
N ILE A 213 -7.82 -20.46 11.51
CA ILE A 213 -9.02 -20.89 12.28
C ILE A 213 -9.53 -22.29 11.88
N PRO A 214 -9.60 -22.68 10.59
CA PRO A 214 -10.00 -24.03 10.22
C PRO A 214 -9.12 -25.11 10.87
N VAL A 215 -7.79 -24.91 10.85
CA VAL A 215 -6.83 -25.82 11.48
C VAL A 215 -7.00 -25.84 13.01
N VAL A 216 -7.13 -24.64 13.62
CA VAL A 216 -7.33 -24.50 15.08
C VAL A 216 -8.59 -25.24 15.53
N LYS A 217 -9.71 -25.11 14.78
CA LYS A 217 -10.97 -25.81 15.08
C LYS A 217 -10.88 -27.32 14.86
N THR A 218 -10.23 -27.76 13.79
CA THR A 218 -10.09 -29.18 13.46
C THR A 218 -9.28 -29.93 14.51
N PHE A 219 -8.23 -29.31 15.04
CA PHE A 219 -7.35 -29.94 16.01
C PHE A 219 -7.66 -29.55 17.48
N GLY A 220 -8.80 -28.90 17.75
CA GLY A 220 -9.25 -28.55 19.09
C GLY A 220 -8.34 -27.57 19.83
N GLN A 221 -7.54 -26.79 19.12
CA GLN A 221 -6.62 -25.81 19.70
C GLN A 221 -7.38 -24.55 20.16
N THR A 222 -6.83 -23.86 21.16
CA THR A 222 -7.37 -22.58 21.65
C THR A 222 -6.46 -21.41 21.24
N VAL A 223 -6.94 -20.17 21.44
CA VAL A 223 -6.15 -18.94 21.21
C VAL A 223 -4.82 -19.00 21.99
N PHE A 224 -4.84 -19.56 23.21
CA PHE A 224 -3.64 -19.69 24.05
C PHE A 224 -2.65 -20.74 23.53
N SER A 225 -3.10 -21.70 22.73
CA SER A 225 -2.24 -22.67 22.06
C SER A 225 -1.47 -22.05 20.90
N PHE A 226 -1.95 -20.93 20.36
CA PHE A 226 -1.28 -20.20 19.30
C PHE A 226 -0.25 -19.22 19.89
N LYS A 227 0.87 -19.78 20.37
CA LYS A 227 1.93 -19.07 21.12
C LYS A 227 2.42 -17.78 20.46
N LYS A 228 2.50 -17.72 19.13
CA LYS A 228 2.95 -16.53 18.39
C LYS A 228 2.00 -15.35 18.58
N PHE A 229 0.70 -15.56 18.37
CA PHE A 229 -0.31 -14.50 18.54
C PHE A 229 -0.39 -14.02 19.99
N LYS A 230 -0.39 -14.96 20.96
CA LYS A 230 -0.33 -14.62 22.38
C LYS A 230 0.92 -13.80 22.70
N GLY A 231 2.10 -14.22 22.21
CA GLY A 231 3.34 -13.48 22.40
C GLY A 231 3.32 -12.07 21.80
N ALA A 232 2.67 -11.89 20.64
CA ALA A 232 2.49 -10.57 20.02
C ALA A 232 1.55 -9.66 20.84
N ILE A 233 0.46 -10.22 21.41
CA ILE A 233 -0.43 -9.50 22.34
C ILE A 233 0.34 -9.05 23.59
N ASP A 234 1.11 -9.95 24.22
CA ASP A 234 1.86 -9.65 25.43
C ASP A 234 2.98 -8.60 25.17
N ASN A 235 3.59 -8.65 23.98
CA ASN A 235 4.56 -7.64 23.55
C ASN A 235 3.89 -6.28 23.33
N TYR A 236 2.75 -6.24 22.65
CA TYR A 236 1.97 -5.02 22.46
C TYR A 236 1.54 -4.41 23.80
N GLU A 237 0.97 -5.21 24.71
CA GLU A 237 0.60 -4.78 26.07
C GLU A 237 1.78 -4.14 26.79
N ARG A 238 2.95 -4.78 26.76
CA ARG A 238 4.17 -4.26 27.40
C ARG A 238 4.55 -2.87 26.89
N TRP A 239 4.51 -2.67 25.57
CA TRP A 239 4.85 -1.38 24.98
C TRP A 239 3.78 -0.31 25.20
N VAL A 240 2.49 -0.67 25.17
CA VAL A 240 1.38 0.23 25.54
C VAL A 240 1.57 0.73 26.97
N ILE A 241 1.79 -0.19 27.91
CA ILE A 241 1.99 0.15 29.32
C ILE A 241 3.24 1.03 29.49
N ALA A 242 4.34 0.68 28.83
CA ALA A 242 5.59 1.44 28.90
C ALA A 242 5.42 2.87 28.37
N TYR A 243 4.76 3.03 27.22
CA TYR A 243 4.43 4.33 26.62
C TYR A 243 3.50 5.15 27.53
N THR A 244 2.40 4.56 27.99
CA THR A 244 1.41 5.23 28.85
C THR A 244 2.01 5.66 30.18
N LYS A 245 2.82 4.80 30.82
CA LYS A 245 3.52 5.15 32.08
C LYS A 245 4.47 6.33 31.88
N GLN A 246 5.17 6.39 30.77
CA GLN A 246 6.07 7.53 30.48
C GLN A 246 5.32 8.82 30.18
N MET A 247 4.16 8.74 29.49
CA MET A 247 3.31 9.90 29.18
C MET A 247 2.52 10.40 30.38
N ARG A 248 2.34 9.59 31.41
CA ARG A 248 1.46 9.90 32.55
C ARG A 248 1.76 11.26 33.20
N TRP A 249 2.98 11.47 33.65
CA TRP A 249 3.33 12.72 34.35
C TRP A 249 3.42 13.92 33.41
N PRO A 250 4.09 13.86 32.26
CA PRO A 250 4.04 14.98 31.31
C PRO A 250 2.63 15.38 30.91
N MET A 251 1.75 14.42 30.62
CA MET A 251 0.36 14.70 30.26
C MET A 251 -0.43 15.33 31.42
N THR A 252 -0.20 14.85 32.65
CA THR A 252 -0.82 15.42 33.85
C THR A 252 -0.36 16.87 34.06
N PHE A 253 0.95 17.14 33.98
CA PHE A 253 1.47 18.51 34.13
C PHE A 253 1.06 19.43 33.00
N TYR A 254 1.01 18.93 31.76
CA TYR A 254 0.48 19.69 30.64
C TYR A 254 -0.97 20.09 30.87
N THR A 255 -1.81 19.13 31.22
CA THR A 255 -3.23 19.38 31.49
C THR A 255 -3.43 20.35 32.65
N LEU A 256 -2.64 20.21 33.71
CA LEU A 256 -2.66 21.12 34.84
C LEU A 256 -2.23 22.53 34.41
N ALA A 257 -1.14 22.69 33.66
CA ALA A 257 -0.64 23.96 33.18
C ALA A 257 -1.67 24.68 32.29
N VAL A 258 -2.22 23.96 31.29
CA VAL A 258 -3.22 24.52 30.36
C VAL A 258 -4.47 25.03 31.12
N ASN A 259 -4.94 24.28 32.10
CA ASN A 259 -6.13 24.69 32.88
C ASN A 259 -5.81 25.63 34.03
N SER A 260 -4.56 25.87 34.39
CA SER A 260 -4.18 26.81 35.44
C SER A 260 -4.22 28.28 34.99
N VAL A 261 -4.38 28.59 33.69
CA VAL A 261 -4.53 29.95 33.17
C VAL A 261 -5.58 30.72 33.96
N PHE A 262 -6.70 30.08 34.27
CA PHE A 262 -7.77 30.62 35.07
C PHE A 262 -7.35 31.04 36.50
N VAL A 263 -6.55 30.20 37.17
CA VAL A 263 -6.05 30.46 38.52
C VAL A 263 -5.07 31.61 38.54
N PHE A 264 -4.17 31.71 37.56
CA PHE A 264 -3.24 32.82 37.42
C PHE A 264 -3.99 34.17 37.19
N LEU A 265 -5.04 34.16 36.38
CA LEU A 265 -5.86 35.34 36.11
C LEU A 265 -6.60 35.83 37.37
N ILE A 266 -7.20 34.92 38.14
CA ILE A 266 -7.86 35.28 39.41
C ILE A 266 -6.84 35.84 40.41
N ALA A 267 -5.70 35.17 40.60
CA ALA A 267 -4.64 35.62 41.48
C ALA A 267 -4.12 37.02 41.08
N GLY A 268 -3.91 37.24 39.77
CA GLY A 268 -3.53 38.55 39.23
C GLY A 268 -4.59 39.62 39.41
N GLY A 269 -5.86 39.28 39.18
CA GLY A 269 -6.99 40.19 39.43
C GLY A 269 -7.01 40.69 40.87
N PHE A 270 -6.85 39.80 41.85
CA PHE A 270 -6.71 40.17 43.25
C PHE A 270 -5.48 41.04 43.54
N LEU A 271 -4.32 40.68 42.92
CA LEU A 271 -3.09 41.42 43.12
C LEU A 271 -3.18 42.88 42.59
N PHE A 272 -3.77 43.05 41.42
CA PHE A 272 -3.91 44.36 40.77
C PHE A 272 -5.06 45.21 41.35
N SER A 273 -6.02 44.60 42.06
CA SER A 273 -7.14 45.31 42.74
C SER A 273 -6.79 45.80 44.14
N ARG A 274 -5.58 45.53 44.69
CA ARG A 274 -5.18 45.93 46.05
C ARG A 274 -5.19 47.43 46.33
N GLY A 275 -5.22 48.28 45.28
CA GLY A 275 -5.31 49.75 45.40
C GLY A 275 -6.74 50.33 45.37
N GLY A 276 -7.78 49.51 45.39
CA GLY A 276 -9.18 49.85 45.20
C GLY A 276 -9.78 49.07 44.02
N ALA A 277 -11.07 48.75 44.06
CA ALA A 277 -11.76 48.05 42.95
C ALA A 277 -11.88 49.00 41.74
N ASP A 278 -10.87 48.97 40.86
CA ASP A 278 -10.98 49.62 39.56
C ASP A 278 -11.93 48.77 38.68
N GLY A 279 -13.08 49.35 38.31
CA GLY A 279 -14.06 48.68 37.45
C GLY A 279 -13.48 48.19 36.12
N GLY A 280 -12.42 48.86 35.63
CA GLY A 280 -11.71 48.45 34.43
C GLY A 280 -10.93 47.11 34.60
N VAL A 281 -10.29 46.90 35.74
CA VAL A 281 -9.60 45.65 36.04
C VAL A 281 -10.58 44.48 36.17
N LEU A 282 -11.73 44.72 36.82
CA LEU A 282 -12.78 43.71 36.95
C LEU A 282 -13.36 43.32 35.60
N LEU A 283 -13.65 44.28 34.74
CA LEU A 283 -14.17 44.09 33.39
C LEU A 283 -13.18 43.23 32.55
N ASN A 284 -11.90 43.62 32.54
CA ASN A 284 -10.88 42.91 31.81
C ASN A 284 -10.67 41.48 32.37
N LEU A 285 -10.69 41.28 33.67
CA LEU A 285 -10.61 39.96 34.30
C LEU A 285 -11.75 39.05 33.84
N LEU A 286 -13.00 39.52 33.83
CA LEU A 286 -14.16 38.77 33.35
C LEU A 286 -13.98 38.38 31.87
N PHE A 287 -13.51 39.30 31.05
CA PHE A 287 -13.22 39.05 29.66
C PHE A 287 -12.19 37.93 29.48
N TYR A 288 -11.06 37.98 30.21
CA TYR A 288 -10.01 36.96 30.14
C TYR A 288 -10.51 35.60 30.59
N ILE A 289 -11.37 35.53 31.61
CA ILE A 289 -12.00 34.29 32.06
C ILE A 289 -12.83 33.66 30.94
N ILE A 290 -13.60 34.49 30.19
CA ILE A 290 -14.42 34.00 29.07
C ILE A 290 -13.57 33.53 27.90
N VAL A 291 -12.39 34.12 27.65
CA VAL A 291 -11.48 33.74 26.56
C VAL A 291 -10.61 32.52 26.91
N THR A 292 -10.38 32.25 28.19
CA THR A 292 -9.51 31.13 28.65
C THR A 292 -9.82 29.77 28.01
N PRO A 293 -11.08 29.30 27.83
CA PRO A 293 -11.37 28.04 27.15
C PRO A 293 -10.85 28.00 25.72
N VAL A 294 -10.80 29.12 25.00
CA VAL A 294 -10.26 29.17 23.62
C VAL A 294 -8.75 28.89 23.63
N ILE A 295 -8.04 29.43 24.63
CA ILE A 295 -6.60 29.18 24.82
C ILE A 295 -6.37 27.70 25.06
N SER A 296 -7.09 27.13 26.04
CA SER A 296 -6.95 25.69 26.39
C SER A 296 -7.25 24.77 25.23
N LEU A 297 -8.32 24.99 24.50
CA LEU A 297 -8.72 24.21 23.34
C LEU A 297 -7.68 24.33 22.20
N THR A 298 -7.15 25.54 21.95
CA THR A 298 -6.14 25.74 20.89
C THR A 298 -4.84 25.03 21.20
N LEU A 299 -4.37 25.11 22.45
CA LEU A 299 -3.16 24.39 22.89
C LEU A 299 -3.33 22.86 22.81
N THR A 300 -4.48 22.36 23.26
CA THR A 300 -4.79 20.92 23.18
C THR A 300 -4.80 20.41 21.72
N LYS A 301 -5.42 21.17 20.81
CA LYS A 301 -5.38 20.83 19.38
C LYS A 301 -3.95 20.83 18.83
N LEU A 302 -3.13 21.81 19.19
CA LEU A 302 -1.74 21.91 18.73
C LEU A 302 -0.92 20.69 19.17
N MET A 303 -1.13 20.18 20.38
CA MET A 303 -0.47 18.99 20.90
C MET A 303 -0.76 17.75 20.03
N PHE A 304 -2.03 17.48 19.72
CA PHE A 304 -2.42 16.32 18.89
C PHE A 304 -2.04 16.46 17.41
N MET A 305 -1.83 17.66 16.90
CA MET A 305 -1.39 17.86 15.51
C MET A 305 0.01 17.31 15.22
N SER A 306 0.87 17.21 16.23
CA SER A 306 2.23 16.65 16.09
C SER A 306 2.20 15.14 15.85
N GLU A 307 1.32 14.41 16.54
CA GLU A 307 1.17 12.95 16.41
C GLU A 307 0.70 12.56 15.00
N ASN A 308 -0.29 13.24 14.48
CA ASN A 308 -0.81 12.99 13.13
C ASN A 308 0.22 13.27 12.01
N GLY A 309 1.19 14.13 12.24
CA GLY A 309 2.27 14.43 11.29
C GLY A 309 3.16 13.22 11.00
N MET A 310 3.38 12.33 11.98
CA MET A 310 4.19 11.12 11.83
C MET A 310 3.48 10.07 10.95
N ILE A 311 2.17 9.94 11.08
CA ILE A 311 1.36 9.02 10.25
C ILE A 311 1.47 9.39 8.77
N VAL A 312 1.39 10.68 8.47
CA VAL A 312 1.51 11.16 7.08
C VAL A 312 2.91 10.99 6.52
N GLN A 313 3.93 11.19 7.36
CA GLN A 313 5.32 10.96 6.95
C GLN A 313 5.56 9.49 6.57
N ASP A 314 5.05 8.54 7.34
CA ASP A 314 5.10 7.11 7.01
C ASP A 314 4.32 6.81 5.72
N ALA A 315 3.13 7.39 5.59
CA ALA A 315 2.31 7.25 4.38
C ALA A 315 3.06 7.69 3.11
N ILE A 316 3.70 8.87 3.15
CA ILE A 316 4.48 9.40 2.02
C ILE A 316 5.68 8.48 1.72
N THR A 317 6.36 7.98 2.75
CA THR A 317 7.49 7.06 2.57
C THR A 317 7.08 5.76 1.87
N ARG A 318 5.92 5.22 2.20
CA ARG A 318 5.37 4.02 1.54
C ARG A 318 4.97 4.28 0.08
N ILE A 319 4.35 5.42 -0.20
CA ILE A 319 4.01 5.86 -1.55
C ILE A 319 5.29 6.03 -2.38
N ASP A 320 6.30 6.68 -1.82
CA ASP A 320 7.59 6.89 -2.48
C ASP A 320 8.28 5.58 -2.84
N ARG A 321 8.23 4.60 -1.94
CA ARG A 321 8.80 3.27 -2.19
C ARG A 321 8.19 2.62 -3.44
N VAL A 322 6.89 2.79 -3.67
CA VAL A 322 6.24 2.27 -4.87
C VAL A 322 6.61 3.10 -6.09
N LEU A 323 6.51 4.45 -6.01
CA LEU A 323 6.73 5.33 -7.16
C LEU A 323 8.21 5.44 -7.59
N GLN A 324 9.16 5.12 -6.70
CA GLN A 324 10.59 5.14 -6.98
C GLN A 324 11.16 3.78 -7.36
N SER A 325 10.35 2.71 -7.30
CA SER A 325 10.78 1.39 -7.78
C SER A 325 11.12 1.47 -9.27
N PRO A 326 12.25 0.90 -9.68
CA PRO A 326 12.72 1.01 -11.06
C PRO A 326 11.76 0.25 -12.00
N SER A 327 11.25 0.92 -13.01
CA SER A 327 10.57 0.27 -14.13
C SER A 327 11.60 -0.37 -15.06
N LEU A 328 11.19 -1.40 -15.81
CA LEU A 328 12.04 -1.97 -16.85
C LEU A 328 12.45 -0.90 -17.87
N SER A 329 13.74 -0.80 -18.11
CA SER A 329 14.28 0.12 -19.11
C SER A 329 13.70 -0.21 -20.49
N GLN A 330 13.22 0.81 -21.18
CA GLN A 330 12.80 0.68 -22.57
C GLN A 330 13.96 1.06 -23.50
N PRO A 331 14.19 0.31 -24.56
CA PRO A 331 15.25 0.64 -25.51
C PRO A 331 14.91 1.91 -26.30
N SER A 332 15.88 2.79 -26.49
CA SER A 332 15.74 3.98 -27.35
C SER A 332 15.68 3.63 -28.85
N ALA A 333 16.25 2.49 -29.24
CA ALA A 333 16.24 1.94 -30.59
C ALA A 333 15.86 0.44 -30.50
N PRO A 334 14.55 0.09 -30.54
CA PRO A 334 14.10 -1.29 -30.46
C PRO A 334 14.64 -2.15 -31.60
N LYS A 335 15.00 -3.40 -31.27
CA LYS A 335 15.42 -4.41 -32.22
C LYS A 335 14.41 -5.56 -32.24
N HIS A 336 14.26 -6.20 -33.39
CA HIS A 336 13.27 -7.26 -33.61
C HIS A 336 13.93 -8.65 -33.59
N PRO A 337 13.40 -9.64 -32.85
CA PRO A 337 13.88 -11.02 -32.90
C PRO A 337 13.74 -11.61 -34.30
N ARG A 338 14.76 -12.34 -34.76
CA ARG A 338 14.76 -12.97 -36.08
C ARG A 338 14.02 -14.31 -36.12
N ASN A 339 14.00 -15.01 -34.99
CA ASN A 339 13.37 -16.32 -34.80
C ASN A 339 13.03 -16.50 -33.29
N SER A 340 12.65 -17.69 -32.90
CA SER A 340 12.28 -18.05 -31.52
C SER A 340 13.38 -18.79 -30.74
N SER A 341 14.66 -18.72 -31.18
CA SER A 341 15.77 -19.26 -30.38
C SER A 341 15.98 -18.46 -29.11
N VAL A 342 16.44 -19.13 -28.04
CA VAL A 342 16.72 -18.47 -26.75
C VAL A 342 18.15 -18.81 -26.33
N GLU A 343 18.94 -17.78 -26.03
CA GLU A 343 20.33 -17.91 -25.61
C GLU A 343 20.57 -17.18 -24.32
N LEU A 344 21.25 -17.82 -23.38
CA LEU A 344 21.69 -17.26 -22.12
C LEU A 344 23.21 -17.32 -22.05
N GLU A 345 23.85 -16.23 -21.68
CA GLU A 345 25.31 -16.10 -21.55
C GLU A 345 25.68 -15.57 -20.18
N ASN A 346 26.34 -16.43 -19.36
CA ASN A 346 26.87 -16.09 -18.02
C ASN A 346 25.85 -15.39 -17.11
N VAL A 347 24.59 -15.83 -17.13
CA VAL A 347 23.48 -15.22 -16.43
C VAL A 347 23.58 -15.46 -14.93
N THR A 348 23.61 -14.37 -14.15
CA THR A 348 23.55 -14.41 -12.68
C THR A 348 22.46 -13.51 -12.17
N PHE A 349 21.69 -14.00 -11.18
CA PHE A 349 20.57 -13.26 -10.59
C PHE A 349 20.38 -13.61 -9.11
N SER A 350 20.10 -12.57 -8.31
CA SER A 350 19.72 -12.66 -6.90
C SER A 350 18.50 -11.78 -6.61
N TYR A 351 17.57 -12.27 -5.79
CA TYR A 351 16.38 -11.50 -5.38
C TYR A 351 16.66 -10.43 -4.34
N ASP A 352 17.63 -10.67 -3.46
CA ASP A 352 17.95 -9.81 -2.30
C ASP A 352 19.39 -9.29 -2.29
N GLY A 353 20.18 -9.68 -3.28
CA GLY A 353 21.60 -9.33 -3.39
C GLY A 353 22.53 -10.11 -2.44
N THR A 354 21.99 -11.06 -1.65
CA THR A 354 22.79 -11.83 -0.68
C THR A 354 23.08 -13.25 -1.15
N LYS A 355 22.10 -13.91 -1.75
CA LYS A 355 22.23 -15.28 -2.29
C LYS A 355 21.79 -15.32 -3.75
N ASN A 356 22.65 -15.89 -4.61
CA ASN A 356 22.30 -16.07 -6.01
C ASN A 356 21.23 -17.18 -6.15
N ALA A 357 20.15 -16.86 -6.85
CA ALA A 357 19.12 -17.82 -7.23
C ALA A 357 19.48 -18.53 -8.55
N VAL A 358 20.29 -17.84 -9.38
CA VAL A 358 20.88 -18.34 -10.62
C VAL A 358 22.30 -17.79 -10.69
N GLU A 359 23.28 -18.63 -11.00
CA GLU A 359 24.69 -18.24 -11.00
C GLU A 359 25.41 -18.79 -12.23
N ASN A 360 25.94 -17.86 -13.04
CA ASN A 360 26.78 -18.12 -14.20
C ASN A 360 26.20 -19.18 -15.17
N ILE A 361 24.90 -19.09 -15.48
CA ILE A 361 24.24 -20.03 -16.40
C ILE A 361 24.42 -19.58 -17.85
N SER A 362 24.92 -20.50 -18.66
CA SER A 362 24.98 -20.37 -20.11
C SER A 362 24.32 -21.60 -20.77
N LEU A 363 23.33 -21.35 -21.62
CA LEU A 363 22.64 -22.39 -22.38
C LEU A 363 22.04 -21.84 -23.68
N SER A 364 21.77 -22.71 -24.63
CA SER A 364 21.13 -22.36 -25.90
C SER A 364 19.98 -23.31 -26.20
N ILE A 365 18.87 -22.74 -26.69
CA ILE A 365 17.63 -23.42 -27.07
C ILE A 365 17.35 -23.02 -28.52
N GLY A 366 17.34 -24.00 -29.42
CA GLY A 366 17.05 -23.79 -30.84
C GLY A 366 15.58 -23.39 -31.08
N ALA A 367 15.32 -22.66 -32.17
CA ALA A 367 13.96 -22.35 -32.59
C ALA A 367 13.16 -23.64 -32.85
N GLY A 368 11.97 -23.74 -32.28
CA GLY A 368 11.09 -24.90 -32.42
C GLY A 368 11.43 -26.08 -31.51
N GLN A 369 12.48 -26.00 -30.68
CA GLN A 369 12.84 -27.07 -29.73
C GLN A 369 11.92 -27.03 -28.48
N THR A 370 11.65 -28.21 -27.96
CA THR A 370 11.02 -28.44 -26.67
C THR A 370 12.08 -28.82 -25.64
N VAL A 371 12.32 -27.97 -24.65
CA VAL A 371 13.30 -28.21 -23.59
C VAL A 371 12.65 -28.29 -22.22
N ALA A 372 13.26 -29.02 -21.30
CA ALA A 372 12.81 -29.18 -19.94
C ALA A 372 13.86 -28.67 -18.93
N PHE A 373 13.45 -27.83 -17.98
CA PHE A 373 14.20 -27.47 -16.78
C PHE A 373 13.81 -28.41 -15.64
N VAL A 374 14.78 -29.21 -15.16
CA VAL A 374 14.59 -30.24 -14.13
C VAL A 374 15.54 -29.96 -12.95
N GLY A 375 15.27 -30.51 -11.79
CA GLY A 375 16.14 -30.44 -10.63
C GLY A 375 15.36 -30.24 -9.32
N PRO A 376 16.04 -30.27 -8.17
CA PRO A 376 15.41 -30.13 -6.86
C PRO A 376 14.67 -28.78 -6.68
N SER A 377 13.77 -28.74 -5.68
CA SER A 377 13.09 -27.50 -5.30
C SER A 377 14.12 -26.45 -4.85
N GLY A 378 13.97 -25.21 -5.32
CA GLY A 378 14.97 -24.16 -5.06
C GLY A 378 16.19 -24.16 -5.99
N GLY A 379 16.28 -25.08 -6.97
CA GLY A 379 17.40 -25.17 -7.92
C GLY A 379 17.50 -24.03 -8.95
N GLY A 380 16.58 -23.05 -8.97
CA GLY A 380 16.63 -21.88 -9.86
C GLY A 380 15.76 -21.97 -11.13
N LYS A 381 15.01 -23.07 -11.34
CA LYS A 381 14.20 -23.33 -12.55
C LYS A 381 13.20 -22.22 -12.90
N SER A 382 12.29 -21.89 -11.98
CA SER A 382 11.27 -20.85 -12.18
C SER A 382 11.89 -19.45 -12.28
N THR A 383 13.00 -19.21 -11.57
CA THR A 383 13.77 -17.98 -11.68
C THR A 383 14.35 -17.81 -13.08
N LEU A 384 14.96 -18.87 -13.64
CA LEU A 384 15.53 -18.83 -14.98
C LEU A 384 14.46 -18.56 -16.05
N ALA A 385 13.30 -19.23 -15.92
CA ALA A 385 12.14 -19.02 -16.79
C ALA A 385 11.59 -17.57 -16.69
N ALA A 386 11.52 -17.02 -15.47
CA ALA A 386 11.10 -15.64 -15.23
C ALA A 386 12.08 -14.62 -15.83
N LEU A 387 13.37 -14.91 -15.82
CA LEU A 387 14.41 -14.09 -16.47
C LEU A 387 14.28 -14.11 -18.00
N ILE A 388 13.98 -15.26 -18.60
CA ILE A 388 13.74 -15.38 -20.05
C ILE A 388 12.51 -14.55 -20.46
N ALA A 389 11.45 -14.57 -19.65
CA ALA A 389 10.25 -13.72 -19.86
C ALA A 389 10.48 -12.24 -19.50
N ARG A 390 11.69 -11.89 -19.04
CA ARG A 390 12.05 -10.55 -18.54
C ARG A 390 11.12 -10.05 -17.44
N PHE A 391 10.71 -10.92 -16.52
CA PHE A 391 10.06 -10.49 -15.27
C PHE A 391 11.03 -9.84 -14.30
N PHE A 392 12.32 -10.07 -14.51
CA PHE A 392 13.48 -9.44 -13.89
C PHE A 392 14.56 -9.23 -14.94
N ASP A 393 15.43 -8.25 -14.74
CA ASP A 393 16.68 -8.13 -15.48
C ASP A 393 17.80 -8.82 -14.69
N PRO A 394 18.68 -9.62 -15.33
CA PRO A 394 19.82 -10.24 -14.65
C PRO A 394 20.82 -9.17 -14.17
N GLN A 395 21.53 -9.45 -13.06
CA GLN A 395 22.59 -8.59 -12.53
C GLN A 395 23.86 -8.67 -13.40
N SER A 396 24.16 -9.84 -13.96
CA SER A 396 25.23 -10.01 -14.94
C SER A 396 24.84 -11.01 -16.02
N GLY A 397 25.55 -10.97 -17.14
CA GLY A 397 25.26 -11.79 -18.31
C GLY A 397 24.18 -11.20 -19.21
N SER A 398 23.80 -11.96 -20.24
CA SER A 398 22.79 -11.57 -21.22
C SER A 398 21.82 -12.69 -21.55
N ILE A 399 20.59 -12.29 -21.91
CA ILE A 399 19.53 -13.20 -22.39
C ILE A 399 19.07 -12.66 -23.73
N SER A 400 19.06 -13.50 -24.75
CA SER A 400 18.70 -13.13 -26.11
C SER A 400 17.57 -14.02 -26.64
N ILE A 401 16.66 -13.45 -27.41
CA ILE A 401 15.64 -14.16 -28.18
C ILE A 401 15.84 -13.82 -29.66
N GLY A 402 16.00 -14.83 -30.50
CA GLY A 402 16.25 -14.65 -31.92
C GLY A 402 17.48 -13.80 -32.23
N GLY A 403 18.54 -13.90 -31.40
CA GLY A 403 19.78 -13.15 -31.50
C GLY A 403 19.70 -11.69 -31.04
N VAL A 404 18.58 -11.27 -30.41
CA VAL A 404 18.40 -9.93 -29.86
C VAL A 404 18.29 -9.99 -28.33
N ASN A 405 19.08 -9.18 -27.62
CA ASN A 405 19.00 -9.10 -26.17
C ASN A 405 17.58 -8.66 -25.74
N VAL A 406 17.00 -9.35 -24.76
CA VAL A 406 15.62 -9.05 -24.29
C VAL A 406 15.45 -7.60 -23.80
N LYS A 407 16.54 -6.93 -23.40
CA LYS A 407 16.56 -5.52 -23.01
C LYS A 407 16.40 -4.56 -24.20
N ASP A 408 16.79 -5.03 -25.41
CA ASP A 408 16.72 -4.26 -26.65
C ASP A 408 15.41 -4.48 -27.42
N ILE A 409 14.56 -5.40 -26.98
CA ILE A 409 13.24 -5.66 -27.56
C ILE A 409 12.22 -4.71 -26.91
N GLU A 410 11.33 -4.10 -27.72
CA GLU A 410 10.21 -3.29 -27.19
C GLU A 410 9.28 -4.16 -26.34
N LYS A 411 8.74 -3.58 -25.23
CA LYS A 411 7.97 -4.33 -24.23
C LYS A 411 6.77 -5.07 -24.84
N ASN A 412 5.99 -4.44 -25.70
CA ASN A 412 4.81 -5.07 -26.27
C ASN A 412 5.20 -6.21 -27.23
N GLU A 413 6.28 -6.02 -27.98
CA GLU A 413 6.83 -7.05 -28.88
C GLU A 413 7.38 -8.25 -28.06
N LEU A 414 8.12 -8.00 -26.98
CA LEU A 414 8.58 -9.06 -26.10
C LEU A 414 7.41 -9.83 -25.49
N MET A 415 6.38 -9.11 -25.02
CA MET A 415 5.18 -9.75 -24.48
C MET A 415 4.42 -10.54 -25.55
N ASN A 416 4.44 -10.14 -26.81
CA ASN A 416 3.86 -10.93 -27.92
C ASN A 416 4.74 -12.11 -28.33
N THR A 417 6.05 -12.02 -28.13
CA THR A 417 7.02 -13.07 -28.46
C THR A 417 7.03 -14.21 -27.43
N VAL A 418 6.81 -13.90 -26.16
CA VAL A 418 6.85 -14.90 -25.07
C VAL A 418 5.46 -15.06 -24.45
N SER A 419 4.98 -16.30 -24.34
CA SER A 419 3.80 -16.65 -23.56
C SER A 419 4.21 -17.45 -22.33
N PHE A 420 3.67 -17.10 -21.17
CA PHE A 420 3.95 -17.78 -19.91
C PHE A 420 2.65 -18.37 -19.35
N VAL A 421 2.63 -19.69 -19.09
CA VAL A 421 1.54 -20.38 -18.39
C VAL A 421 2.02 -20.70 -16.99
N PHE A 422 1.47 -19.99 -16.00
CA PHE A 422 1.85 -20.13 -14.60
C PHE A 422 1.27 -21.39 -13.97
N GLN A 423 1.97 -21.94 -12.97
CA GLN A 423 1.51 -23.05 -12.13
C GLN A 423 0.11 -22.76 -11.53
N ASN A 424 -0.07 -21.59 -10.94
CA ASN A 424 -1.36 -21.11 -10.44
C ASN A 424 -2.04 -20.24 -11.50
N SER A 425 -3.02 -20.82 -12.19
CA SER A 425 -3.79 -20.10 -13.21
C SER A 425 -4.74 -19.11 -12.59
N HIS A 426 -4.34 -17.84 -12.54
CA HIS A 426 -5.19 -16.76 -12.04
C HIS A 426 -6.25 -16.36 -13.09
N LEU A 427 -7.51 -16.53 -12.71
CA LEU A 427 -8.66 -16.04 -13.46
C LEU A 427 -9.14 -14.71 -12.88
N VAL A 428 -9.44 -13.76 -13.76
CA VAL A 428 -9.98 -12.47 -13.38
C VAL A 428 -11.50 -12.56 -13.33
N LYS A 429 -12.15 -11.81 -12.43
CA LYS A 429 -13.61 -11.72 -12.42
C LYS A 429 -14.12 -11.20 -13.76
N GLY A 430 -14.85 -12.02 -14.48
CA GLY A 430 -15.39 -11.76 -15.81
C GLY A 430 -15.92 -13.04 -16.44
N THR A 431 -16.40 -12.96 -17.68
CA THR A 431 -16.89 -14.16 -18.37
C THR A 431 -15.72 -15.09 -18.76
N ILE A 432 -16.01 -16.35 -19.06
CA ILE A 432 -15.03 -17.30 -19.64
C ILE A 432 -14.47 -16.68 -20.93
N LEU A 433 -15.33 -16.14 -21.77
CA LEU A 433 -14.95 -15.49 -23.02
C LEU A 433 -13.95 -14.34 -22.79
N ASP A 434 -14.24 -13.41 -21.86
CA ASP A 434 -13.38 -12.29 -21.55
C ASP A 434 -12.03 -12.73 -21.00
N ASN A 435 -12.02 -13.75 -20.14
CA ASN A 435 -10.80 -14.30 -19.57
C ASN A 435 -9.86 -14.86 -20.64
N VAL A 436 -10.38 -15.52 -21.66
CA VAL A 436 -9.55 -16.05 -22.76
C VAL A 436 -9.15 -14.94 -23.73
N ARG A 437 -10.06 -13.98 -24.03
CA ARG A 437 -9.79 -12.83 -24.89
C ARG A 437 -8.66 -11.94 -24.38
N MET A 438 -8.33 -11.99 -23.07
CA MET A 438 -7.13 -11.29 -22.54
C MET A 438 -5.82 -11.69 -23.27
N GLY A 439 -5.75 -12.86 -23.88
CA GLY A 439 -4.61 -13.28 -24.70
C GLY A 439 -4.41 -12.46 -25.98
N LYS A 440 -5.52 -11.99 -26.57
CA LYS A 440 -5.58 -11.14 -27.78
C LYS A 440 -6.85 -10.29 -27.70
N PRO A 441 -6.77 -9.05 -27.15
CA PRO A 441 -7.96 -8.22 -26.86
C PRO A 441 -8.87 -7.95 -28.06
N ASP A 442 -8.30 -7.87 -29.25
CA ASP A 442 -9.03 -7.60 -30.51
C ASP A 442 -9.53 -8.87 -31.22
N ALA A 443 -9.45 -10.05 -30.57
CA ALA A 443 -9.91 -11.30 -31.15
C ALA A 443 -11.43 -11.35 -31.29
N ALA A 444 -11.91 -11.83 -32.44
CA ALA A 444 -13.31 -12.13 -32.64
C ALA A 444 -13.77 -13.31 -31.76
N ASP A 445 -15.07 -13.40 -31.48
CA ASP A 445 -15.63 -14.49 -30.66
C ASP A 445 -15.30 -15.86 -31.23
N GLU A 446 -15.31 -16.00 -32.56
CA GLU A 446 -14.99 -17.25 -33.25
C GLU A 446 -13.53 -17.70 -32.99
N GLU A 447 -12.56 -16.76 -32.93
CA GLU A 447 -11.16 -17.04 -32.59
C GLU A 447 -11.05 -17.54 -31.13
N VAL A 448 -11.78 -16.89 -30.21
CA VAL A 448 -11.79 -17.27 -28.80
C VAL A 448 -12.40 -18.67 -28.62
N LEU A 449 -13.53 -18.94 -29.30
CA LEU A 449 -14.18 -20.25 -29.26
C LEU A 449 -13.30 -21.35 -29.89
N ALA A 450 -12.55 -21.04 -30.94
CA ALA A 450 -11.58 -21.97 -31.53
C ALA A 450 -10.45 -22.30 -30.54
N ALA A 451 -9.90 -21.30 -29.83
CA ALA A 451 -8.88 -21.48 -28.82
C ALA A 451 -9.41 -22.33 -27.63
N LEU A 452 -10.65 -22.08 -27.18
CA LEU A 452 -11.30 -22.87 -26.13
C LEU A 452 -11.47 -24.35 -26.52
N ARG A 453 -11.91 -24.62 -27.76
CA ARG A 453 -12.02 -25.99 -28.28
C ARG A 453 -10.66 -26.68 -28.37
N ALA A 454 -9.64 -25.98 -28.90
CA ALA A 454 -8.28 -26.53 -28.97
C ALA A 454 -7.69 -26.83 -27.59
N ALA A 455 -8.04 -26.07 -26.57
CA ALA A 455 -7.64 -26.27 -25.18
C ALA A 455 -8.53 -27.28 -24.42
N GLN A 456 -9.36 -28.04 -25.11
CA GLN A 456 -10.25 -29.06 -24.50
C GLN A 456 -11.20 -28.48 -23.44
N CYS A 457 -11.76 -27.28 -23.67
CA CYS A 457 -12.64 -26.59 -22.72
C CYS A 457 -14.14 -26.78 -23.01
N THR A 458 -14.55 -27.60 -23.97
CA THR A 458 -15.94 -27.78 -24.38
C THR A 458 -16.81 -28.27 -23.20
N ASP A 459 -16.32 -29.23 -22.43
CA ASP A 459 -17.00 -29.75 -21.24
C ASP A 459 -17.17 -28.70 -20.14
N ILE A 460 -16.24 -27.74 -20.03
CA ILE A 460 -16.35 -26.62 -19.07
C ILE A 460 -17.50 -25.69 -19.50
N ILE A 461 -17.56 -25.39 -20.80
CA ILE A 461 -18.59 -24.49 -21.36
C ILE A 461 -19.97 -25.09 -21.22
N GLU A 462 -20.12 -26.39 -21.58
CA GLU A 462 -21.39 -27.13 -21.55
C GLU A 462 -21.92 -27.37 -20.12
N LYS A 463 -21.03 -27.31 -19.11
CA LYS A 463 -21.40 -27.46 -17.69
C LYS A 463 -22.30 -26.34 -17.18
N PHE A 464 -22.26 -25.15 -17.80
CA PHE A 464 -22.95 -23.96 -17.31
C PHE A 464 -24.05 -23.48 -18.26
N PRO A 465 -25.21 -23.04 -17.72
CA PRO A 465 -26.32 -22.57 -18.56
C PRO A 465 -25.98 -21.39 -19.48
N ASP A 466 -25.12 -20.48 -19.01
CA ASP A 466 -24.69 -19.29 -19.76
C ASP A 466 -23.50 -19.56 -20.70
N GLY A 467 -23.02 -20.82 -20.76
CA GLY A 467 -21.92 -21.22 -21.63
C GLY A 467 -20.67 -20.36 -21.42
N VAL A 468 -20.15 -19.80 -22.50
CA VAL A 468 -18.96 -18.92 -22.48
C VAL A 468 -19.17 -17.57 -21.78
N HIS A 469 -20.41 -17.15 -21.58
CA HIS A 469 -20.77 -15.91 -20.87
C HIS A 469 -20.86 -16.11 -19.36
N THR A 470 -20.63 -17.31 -18.87
CA THR A 470 -20.58 -17.60 -17.42
C THR A 470 -19.52 -16.78 -16.73
N VAL A 471 -19.90 -16.07 -15.66
CA VAL A 471 -18.97 -15.24 -14.87
C VAL A 471 -18.21 -16.11 -13.90
N ILE A 472 -16.89 -16.09 -14.02
CA ILE A 472 -15.92 -16.86 -13.21
C ILE A 472 -14.99 -15.92 -12.42
N GLY A 473 -14.17 -16.49 -11.54
CA GLY A 473 -13.21 -15.74 -10.72
C GLY A 473 -13.75 -15.34 -9.36
N SER A 474 -13.17 -14.32 -8.72
CA SER A 474 -13.59 -13.91 -7.37
C SER A 474 -15.06 -13.48 -7.33
N GLN A 475 -15.88 -14.12 -6.49
CA GLN A 475 -17.34 -13.95 -6.38
C GLN A 475 -18.15 -14.48 -7.59
N GLY A 476 -17.51 -15.18 -8.52
CA GLY A 476 -18.17 -15.91 -9.59
C GLY A 476 -18.19 -17.42 -9.31
N ILE A 477 -18.50 -18.20 -10.37
CA ILE A 477 -18.45 -19.65 -10.28
C ILE A 477 -16.99 -20.10 -10.10
N TYR A 478 -16.79 -21.07 -9.19
CA TYR A 478 -15.50 -21.65 -8.93
C TYR A 478 -15.20 -22.79 -9.91
N LEU A 479 -14.03 -22.74 -10.56
CA LEU A 479 -13.53 -23.78 -11.42
C LEU A 479 -12.51 -24.65 -10.67
N SER A 480 -12.43 -25.93 -11.03
CA SER A 480 -11.35 -26.80 -10.54
C SER A 480 -9.98 -26.34 -11.04
N GLY A 481 -8.91 -26.77 -10.38
CA GLY A 481 -7.54 -26.43 -10.80
C GLY A 481 -7.26 -26.79 -12.26
N GLY A 482 -7.68 -27.97 -12.71
CA GLY A 482 -7.51 -28.43 -14.09
C GLY A 482 -8.37 -27.65 -15.10
N GLU A 483 -9.60 -27.25 -14.73
CA GLU A 483 -10.45 -26.41 -15.56
C GLU A 483 -9.84 -25.01 -15.74
N ALA A 484 -9.40 -24.39 -14.63
CA ALA A 484 -8.73 -23.09 -14.66
C ALA A 484 -7.45 -23.11 -15.51
N GLN A 485 -6.69 -24.20 -15.43
CA GLN A 485 -5.48 -24.39 -16.21
C GLN A 485 -5.78 -24.52 -17.71
N ARG A 486 -6.81 -25.29 -18.12
CA ARG A 486 -7.22 -25.37 -19.53
C ARG A 486 -7.65 -24.00 -20.09
N LEU A 487 -8.30 -23.15 -19.31
CA LEU A 487 -8.60 -21.77 -19.71
C LEU A 487 -7.33 -20.92 -19.87
N ALA A 488 -6.32 -21.11 -19.01
CA ALA A 488 -5.03 -20.42 -19.17
C ALA A 488 -4.29 -20.89 -20.42
N ILE A 489 -4.38 -22.18 -20.76
CA ILE A 489 -3.85 -22.74 -22.03
C ILE A 489 -4.60 -22.14 -23.22
N ALA A 490 -5.94 -22.02 -23.18
CA ALA A 490 -6.73 -21.38 -24.23
C ALA A 490 -6.30 -19.92 -24.45
N ARG A 491 -6.02 -19.19 -23.36
CA ARG A 491 -5.47 -17.82 -23.39
C ARG A 491 -4.11 -17.78 -24.10
N ALA A 492 -3.22 -18.73 -23.80
CA ALA A 492 -1.92 -18.85 -24.44
C ALA A 492 -2.02 -19.25 -25.92
N MET A 493 -2.98 -20.12 -26.27
CA MET A 493 -3.28 -20.49 -27.67
C MET A 493 -3.74 -19.29 -28.48
N LEU A 494 -4.67 -18.51 -27.94
CA LEU A 494 -5.21 -17.30 -28.60
C LEU A 494 -4.11 -16.26 -28.82
N LYS A 495 -3.20 -16.10 -27.84
CA LYS A 495 -2.05 -15.19 -27.95
C LYS A 495 -1.06 -15.60 -29.05
N ASN A 496 -0.90 -16.89 -29.29
CA ASN A 496 -0.08 -17.47 -30.37
C ASN A 496 1.39 -17.01 -30.39
N ALA A 497 2.02 -16.89 -29.21
CA ALA A 497 3.42 -16.50 -29.09
C ALA A 497 4.38 -17.60 -29.57
N PRO A 498 5.52 -17.25 -30.26
CA PRO A 498 6.49 -18.22 -30.80
C PRO A 498 7.34 -18.90 -29.71
N VAL A 499 7.52 -18.27 -28.54
CA VAL A 499 8.21 -18.84 -27.37
C VAL A 499 7.18 -19.11 -26.28
N LEU A 500 7.13 -20.32 -25.77
CA LEU A 500 6.19 -20.77 -24.75
C LEU A 500 6.95 -21.23 -23.50
N ILE A 501 6.61 -20.66 -22.35
CA ILE A 501 7.12 -21.09 -21.05
C ILE A 501 5.97 -21.70 -20.26
N LEU A 502 6.16 -22.91 -19.77
CA LEU A 502 5.18 -23.70 -19.02
C LEU A 502 5.74 -23.98 -17.62
N ASP A 503 5.13 -23.43 -16.58
CA ASP A 503 5.52 -23.70 -15.19
C ASP A 503 4.53 -24.71 -14.59
N GLU A 504 5.01 -25.92 -14.34
CA GLU A 504 4.32 -27.06 -13.73
C GLU A 504 2.82 -27.21 -14.03
N ALA A 505 2.53 -27.80 -15.18
CA ALA A 505 1.20 -27.79 -15.76
C ALA A 505 0.19 -28.83 -15.22
N THR A 506 0.56 -29.76 -14.31
CA THR A 506 -0.28 -30.95 -14.01
C THR A 506 -0.43 -31.30 -12.52
N ALA A 507 -0.02 -30.47 -11.58
CA ALA A 507 0.10 -30.85 -10.16
C ALA A 507 -1.23 -31.12 -9.42
N PHE A 508 -2.38 -30.69 -9.94
CA PHE A 508 -3.66 -30.69 -9.20
C PHE A 508 -4.87 -31.28 -9.98
N ALA A 509 -4.65 -31.93 -11.12
CA ALA A 509 -5.75 -32.49 -11.90
C ALA A 509 -6.05 -33.94 -11.45
N ASP A 510 -7.35 -34.28 -11.41
CA ASP A 510 -7.76 -35.69 -11.41
C ASP A 510 -7.34 -36.36 -12.72
N PRO A 511 -7.30 -37.72 -12.82
CA PRO A 511 -6.78 -38.43 -13.99
C PRO A 511 -7.46 -38.04 -15.31
N ASP A 512 -8.76 -37.73 -15.30
CA ASP A 512 -9.50 -37.34 -16.51
C ASP A 512 -9.11 -35.94 -16.97
N ASN A 513 -8.98 -34.99 -16.04
CA ASN A 513 -8.51 -33.63 -16.33
C ASN A 513 -7.01 -33.64 -16.73
N GLU A 514 -6.17 -34.50 -16.14
CA GLU A 514 -4.75 -34.59 -16.50
C GLU A 514 -4.57 -34.98 -17.99
N THR A 515 -5.34 -35.93 -18.48
CA THR A 515 -5.32 -36.33 -19.90
C THR A 515 -5.73 -35.19 -20.83
N LYS A 516 -6.78 -34.42 -20.48
CA LYS A 516 -7.24 -33.26 -21.27
C LYS A 516 -6.23 -32.12 -21.25
N VAL A 517 -5.65 -31.83 -20.07
CA VAL A 517 -4.61 -30.80 -19.92
C VAL A 517 -3.39 -31.17 -20.76
N GLN A 518 -2.95 -32.45 -20.74
CA GLN A 518 -1.81 -32.90 -21.54
C GLN A 518 -2.09 -32.82 -23.05
N ALA A 519 -3.29 -33.15 -23.48
CA ALA A 519 -3.69 -33.01 -24.89
C ALA A 519 -3.69 -31.53 -25.32
N ALA A 520 -4.19 -30.64 -24.45
CA ALA A 520 -4.17 -29.18 -24.68
C ALA A 520 -2.72 -28.63 -24.76
N PHE A 521 -1.82 -29.12 -23.90
CA PHE A 521 -0.40 -28.75 -23.96
C PHE A 521 0.27 -29.20 -25.24
N ASN A 522 0.07 -30.46 -25.65
CA ASN A 522 0.65 -30.98 -26.88
C ASN A 522 0.18 -30.19 -28.11
N ALA A 523 -1.10 -29.76 -28.11
CA ALA A 523 -1.62 -28.90 -29.17
C ALA A 523 -1.01 -27.48 -29.10
N LEU A 524 -0.82 -26.93 -27.92
CA LEU A 524 -0.20 -25.61 -27.71
C LEU A 524 1.29 -25.63 -28.10
N ALA A 525 2.03 -26.68 -27.79
CA ALA A 525 3.47 -26.79 -28.03
C ALA A 525 3.85 -26.89 -29.52
N LYS A 526 2.93 -27.36 -30.37
CA LYS A 526 3.21 -27.67 -31.77
C LYS A 526 3.71 -26.43 -32.55
N GLY A 527 4.94 -26.58 -33.10
CA GLY A 527 5.56 -25.55 -33.95
C GLY A 527 6.13 -24.34 -33.20
N ARG A 528 6.28 -24.41 -31.86
CA ARG A 528 6.83 -23.36 -31.01
C ARG A 528 8.10 -23.80 -30.31
N THR A 529 8.90 -22.81 -29.86
CA THR A 529 9.97 -23.09 -28.89
C THR A 529 9.34 -23.20 -27.52
N VAL A 530 9.51 -24.33 -26.85
CA VAL A 530 8.87 -24.66 -25.59
C VAL A 530 9.90 -24.83 -24.48
N ILE A 531 9.71 -24.14 -23.39
CA ILE A 531 10.49 -24.24 -22.15
C ILE A 531 9.57 -24.76 -21.05
N MET A 532 9.78 -25.96 -20.60
CA MET A 532 8.97 -26.65 -19.60
C MET A 532 9.70 -26.67 -18.26
N ILE A 533 9.10 -26.15 -17.19
CA ILE A 533 9.57 -26.39 -15.83
C ILE A 533 8.87 -27.66 -15.35
N ALA A 534 9.64 -28.74 -15.20
CA ALA A 534 9.06 -30.04 -14.89
C ALA A 534 9.27 -30.41 -13.41
N HIS A 535 8.17 -30.71 -12.75
CA HIS A 535 8.14 -31.32 -11.41
C HIS A 535 7.82 -32.82 -11.47
N ARG A 536 7.28 -33.30 -12.61
CA ARG A 536 7.08 -34.73 -12.88
C ARG A 536 8.02 -35.18 -14.00
N LEU A 537 8.90 -36.15 -13.70
CA LEU A 537 9.87 -36.62 -14.66
C LEU A 537 9.25 -37.39 -15.85
N SER A 538 7.99 -37.86 -15.72
CA SER A 538 7.25 -38.45 -16.84
C SER A 538 6.99 -37.48 -18.00
N THR A 539 6.91 -36.18 -17.74
CA THR A 539 6.60 -35.18 -18.76
C THR A 539 7.79 -34.79 -19.62
N VAL A 540 9.03 -35.08 -19.17
CA VAL A 540 10.25 -34.67 -19.88
C VAL A 540 10.80 -35.73 -20.84
N VAL A 541 10.19 -36.94 -20.90
CA VAL A 541 10.64 -38.06 -21.73
C VAL A 541 10.73 -37.68 -23.21
N ASN A 542 9.83 -36.82 -23.69
CA ASN A 542 9.75 -36.36 -25.08
C ASN A 542 10.41 -35.00 -25.32
N ALA A 543 11.16 -34.46 -24.36
CA ALA A 543 11.89 -33.21 -24.55
C ALA A 543 13.13 -33.45 -25.44
N ASP A 544 13.38 -32.51 -26.37
CA ASP A 544 14.57 -32.55 -27.24
C ASP A 544 15.86 -32.42 -26.42
N ARG A 545 15.79 -31.63 -25.33
CA ARG A 545 16.90 -31.43 -24.40
C ARG A 545 16.41 -31.15 -22.98
N ILE A 546 17.13 -31.69 -22.02
CA ILE A 546 16.90 -31.50 -20.60
C ILE A 546 18.08 -30.71 -20.02
N PHE A 547 17.77 -29.67 -19.23
CA PHE A 547 18.73 -28.90 -18.46
C PHE A 547 18.48 -29.15 -16.98
N VAL A 548 19.46 -29.69 -16.27
CA VAL A 548 19.35 -30.02 -14.84
C VAL A 548 19.95 -28.89 -14.03
N LEU A 549 19.11 -28.25 -13.25
CA LEU A 549 19.48 -27.10 -12.41
C LEU A 549 19.57 -27.52 -10.94
N ASN A 550 20.68 -27.23 -10.29
CA ASN A 550 20.89 -27.50 -8.88
C ASN A 550 21.59 -26.31 -8.21
N GLU A 551 21.05 -25.84 -7.09
CA GLU A 551 21.59 -24.73 -6.30
C GLU A 551 21.96 -23.48 -7.13
N GLY A 552 21.15 -23.17 -8.14
CA GLY A 552 21.35 -22.03 -9.02
C GLY A 552 22.34 -22.23 -10.18
N HIS A 553 22.93 -23.43 -10.32
CA HIS A 553 23.87 -23.77 -11.39
C HIS A 553 23.28 -24.78 -12.39
N LEU A 554 23.76 -24.73 -13.63
CA LEU A 554 23.50 -25.77 -14.62
C LEU A 554 24.43 -26.95 -14.35
N SER A 555 23.89 -28.03 -13.78
CA SER A 555 24.67 -29.21 -13.41
C SER A 555 24.86 -30.18 -14.59
N GLU A 556 23.81 -30.44 -15.35
CA GLU A 556 23.82 -31.43 -16.46
C GLU A 556 22.95 -30.92 -17.61
N SER A 557 23.27 -31.36 -18.83
CA SER A 557 22.42 -31.13 -20.00
C SER A 557 22.58 -32.26 -21.02
N GLY A 558 21.47 -32.70 -21.58
CA GLY A 558 21.48 -33.78 -22.58
C GLY A 558 20.07 -34.18 -23.01
N SER A 559 19.95 -35.15 -23.88
CA SER A 559 18.69 -35.84 -24.19
C SER A 559 18.25 -36.73 -23.02
N PHE A 560 16.98 -37.09 -22.99
CA PHE A 560 16.46 -38.03 -21.99
C PHE A 560 17.24 -39.36 -21.99
N ALA A 561 17.57 -39.91 -23.18
CA ALA A 561 18.30 -41.16 -23.29
C ALA A 561 19.74 -41.08 -22.72
N GLU A 562 20.43 -39.96 -22.96
CA GLU A 562 21.78 -39.73 -22.45
C GLU A 562 21.79 -39.63 -20.92
N LEU A 563 20.89 -38.80 -20.35
CA LEU A 563 20.88 -38.51 -18.91
C LEU A 563 20.31 -39.68 -18.09
N SER A 564 19.28 -40.39 -18.58
CA SER A 564 18.68 -41.52 -17.86
C SER A 564 19.59 -42.75 -17.81
N GLY A 565 20.55 -42.85 -18.73
CA GLY A 565 21.55 -43.91 -18.75
C GLY A 565 22.69 -43.74 -17.74
N GLN A 566 22.88 -42.51 -17.21
CA GLN A 566 23.97 -42.18 -16.27
C GLN A 566 23.51 -42.37 -14.83
N LYS A 567 23.74 -43.56 -14.24
CA LYS A 567 23.23 -43.90 -12.89
C LYS A 567 23.73 -43.03 -11.77
N ASP A 568 24.95 -42.49 -11.87
CA ASP A 568 25.58 -41.63 -10.85
C ASP A 568 25.34 -40.15 -11.09
N SER A 569 24.55 -39.75 -12.10
CA SER A 569 24.17 -38.39 -12.37
C SER A 569 22.98 -37.94 -11.50
N LEU A 570 22.83 -36.66 -11.31
CA LEU A 570 21.70 -36.11 -10.57
C LEU A 570 20.37 -36.48 -11.22
N PHE A 571 20.27 -36.35 -12.55
CA PHE A 571 19.07 -36.74 -13.29
C PHE A 571 18.82 -38.25 -13.21
N GLY A 572 19.86 -39.08 -13.37
CA GLY A 572 19.75 -40.52 -13.26
C GLY A 572 19.24 -40.98 -11.91
N THR A 573 19.74 -40.38 -10.81
CA THR A 573 19.24 -40.62 -9.44
C THR A 573 17.77 -40.23 -9.31
N MET A 574 17.41 -39.03 -9.73
CA MET A 574 16.01 -38.56 -9.69
C MET A 574 15.07 -39.47 -10.50
N TRP A 575 15.52 -39.96 -11.66
CA TRP A 575 14.75 -40.85 -12.49
C TRP A 575 14.56 -42.23 -11.86
N GLN A 576 15.59 -42.79 -11.22
CA GLN A 576 15.50 -44.06 -10.49
C GLN A 576 14.51 -43.95 -9.31
N ASP A 577 14.61 -42.87 -8.53
CA ASP A 577 13.69 -42.63 -7.41
C ASP A 577 12.24 -42.51 -7.91
N TYR A 578 12.03 -41.82 -9.03
CA TYR A 578 10.72 -41.72 -9.66
C TYR A 578 10.20 -43.11 -10.09
N GLN A 579 11.01 -43.93 -10.75
CA GLN A 579 10.62 -45.25 -11.16
C GLN A 579 10.27 -46.17 -9.98
N GLN A 580 11.06 -46.11 -8.91
CA GLN A 580 10.77 -46.84 -7.67
C GLN A 580 9.43 -46.43 -7.07
N SER A 581 9.15 -45.13 -7.03
CA SER A 581 7.88 -44.60 -6.50
C SER A 581 6.65 -45.04 -7.31
N VAL A 582 6.78 -45.16 -8.63
CA VAL A 582 5.72 -45.65 -9.51
C VAL A 582 5.50 -47.16 -9.32
N ARG A 583 6.56 -47.96 -9.24
CA ARG A 583 6.46 -49.39 -8.96
C ARG A 583 5.82 -49.68 -7.60
N TRP A 584 6.17 -48.97 -6.58
CA TRP A 584 5.61 -49.11 -5.24
C TRP A 584 4.10 -48.80 -5.17
N LYS A 585 3.60 -47.86 -5.98
CA LYS A 585 2.16 -47.60 -6.12
C LYS A 585 1.44 -48.78 -6.77
N VAL A 586 1.98 -49.35 -7.84
CA VAL A 586 1.37 -50.50 -8.56
C VAL A 586 1.30 -51.74 -7.68
N GLU A 587 2.33 -52.02 -6.88
CA GLU A 587 2.36 -53.18 -5.96
C GLU A 587 1.39 -53.06 -4.77
N LYS A 588 0.94 -51.86 -4.43
CA LYS A 588 -0.08 -51.64 -3.35
C LYS A 588 -1.52 -51.68 -3.85
N GLU A 589 -1.78 -51.56 -5.14
CA GLU A 589 -3.11 -51.62 -5.75
C GLU A 589 -3.49 -53.01 -6.24
N VAL A 590 -2.61 -54.03 -6.12
CA VAL A 590 -2.83 -55.46 -6.33
C VAL A 590 -2.84 -56.18 -4.98
#